data_708d23ec6317ab2db4a21c8acc2ff3af
#
_entry.id   708d23ec6317ab2db4a21c8acc2ff3af
#
_cell.length_a   1.000
_cell.length_b   1.000
_cell.length_c   1.000
_cell.angle_alpha   90.00
_cell.angle_beta   90.00
_cell.angle_gamma   90.00
#
_symmetry.space_group_name_H-M   'P 1'
#
loop_
_entity.id
_entity.type
_entity.pdbx_description
1 polymer ?
#
loop_
_entity_poly.entity_id
_entity_poly.type
_entity_poly.pdbx_seq_one_letter_code
_entity_poly.pdbx_strand_id
1 'polypeptide(L)'
;AEDGANVQQWDGNGSNAQKWKITYTGKGGFRISSLLGDALVLDVSGENSYNGANVQVYTDNAGRGQRFSFVSTSYTPEPVNLGVPCVQQYPELPTGCESVALTNVLKYYGYNIGKSTIADSYLPRSSWNFVTCFWGNPHSSNGNCTSAPGLTNAANGFLKSHGSNKRAYDVSGSSWQKLYDYLDEGNPVIIWTTIYQQFLGACYASQWYNGKEYRTYTNSHTVVLKGYDRNKNVVYLSDSISGYLTEDANWISMLYTARGMQAVVIR
;
A
#
# COMPACT_ATOMS: atom_id res chain seq x y z
N ALA A 1 -11.84 36.20 6.43
CA ALA A 1 -11.89 34.74 6.25
C ALA A 1 -12.10 34.12 7.63
N GLU A 2 -12.80 33.00 7.67
CA GLU A 2 -13.10 32.24 8.88
C GLU A 2 -12.73 30.74 8.62
N ASP A 3 -12.63 29.96 9.67
CA ASP A 3 -12.37 28.53 9.59
C ASP A 3 -13.39 27.84 8.70
N GLY A 4 -12.91 27.02 7.78
CA GLY A 4 -13.73 26.29 6.82
C GLY A 4 -14.07 27.07 5.55
N ALA A 5 -13.61 28.32 5.40
CA ALA A 5 -13.84 29.06 4.16
C ALA A 5 -13.13 28.37 2.97
N ASN A 6 -13.91 28.11 1.92
CA ASN A 6 -13.45 27.36 0.75
C ASN A 6 -12.35 28.10 -0.02
N VAL A 7 -11.36 27.37 -0.49
CA VAL A 7 -10.34 27.86 -1.43
C VAL A 7 -10.76 27.44 -2.84
N GLN A 8 -10.83 28.42 -3.74
CA GLN A 8 -11.32 28.21 -5.09
C GLN A 8 -10.49 28.99 -6.11
N GLN A 9 -10.59 28.58 -7.36
CA GLN A 9 -10.01 29.33 -8.48
C GLN A 9 -10.82 30.61 -8.73
N TRP A 10 -10.13 31.74 -8.96
CA TRP A 10 -10.73 33.02 -9.25
C TRP A 10 -9.81 33.87 -10.12
N ASP A 11 -10.39 34.79 -10.89
CA ASP A 11 -9.61 35.73 -11.69
C ASP A 11 -8.68 36.58 -10.84
N GLY A 12 -7.46 36.84 -11.32
CA GLY A 12 -6.46 37.61 -10.61
C GLY A 12 -6.91 39.05 -10.37
N ASN A 13 -7.10 39.46 -9.11
CA ASN A 13 -7.51 40.80 -8.73
C ASN A 13 -6.54 41.51 -7.76
N GLY A 14 -5.42 40.85 -7.41
CA GLY A 14 -4.35 41.35 -6.58
C GLY A 14 -4.72 41.54 -5.09
N SER A 15 -5.91 41.11 -4.65
CA SER A 15 -6.35 41.23 -3.25
C SER A 15 -5.53 40.29 -2.34
N ASN A 16 -5.59 40.53 -1.03
CA ASN A 16 -4.94 39.67 -0.03
C ASN A 16 -5.55 38.29 0.03
N ALA A 17 -6.78 38.07 -0.46
CA ALA A 17 -7.41 36.76 -0.59
C ALA A 17 -6.69 35.86 -1.57
N GLN A 18 -5.88 36.39 -2.46
CA GLN A 18 -5.09 35.64 -3.46
C GLN A 18 -3.60 35.61 -3.14
N LYS A 19 -3.19 36.06 -1.98
CA LYS A 19 -1.79 36.11 -1.55
C LYS A 19 -1.53 35.14 -0.43
N TRP A 20 -0.45 34.41 -0.55
CA TRP A 20 -0.07 33.35 0.37
C TRP A 20 1.38 33.51 0.80
N LYS A 21 1.65 33.27 2.09
CA LYS A 21 2.99 33.17 2.64
C LYS A 21 3.36 31.69 2.77
N ILE A 22 4.47 31.30 2.17
CA ILE A 22 4.97 29.94 2.26
C ILE A 22 6.11 29.88 3.28
N THR A 23 5.97 28.99 4.27
CA THR A 23 6.96 28.82 5.35
C THR A 23 7.37 27.36 5.47
N TYR A 24 8.68 27.08 5.44
CA TYR A 24 9.19 25.74 5.70
C TYR A 24 9.05 25.36 7.17
N THR A 25 8.50 24.19 7.47
CA THR A 25 8.19 23.76 8.86
C THR A 25 9.29 22.94 9.53
N GLY A 26 10.42 22.68 8.84
CA GLY A 26 11.53 21.86 9.36
C GLY A 26 11.28 20.37 9.43
N LYS A 27 10.07 19.88 9.07
CA LYS A 27 9.67 18.47 9.10
C LYS A 27 9.33 17.90 7.71
N GLY A 28 10.04 18.38 6.67
CA GLY A 28 9.84 17.91 5.30
C GLY A 28 8.59 18.46 4.60
N GLY A 29 7.98 19.53 5.11
CA GLY A 29 6.80 20.14 4.53
C GLY A 29 6.77 21.66 4.65
N PHE A 30 5.86 22.28 3.91
CA PHE A 30 5.61 23.70 3.90
C PHE A 30 4.22 23.98 4.46
N ARG A 31 4.10 25.07 5.21
CA ARG A 31 2.85 25.70 5.59
C ARG A 31 2.56 26.85 4.64
N ILE A 32 1.32 26.99 4.21
CA ILE A 32 0.85 28.02 3.30
C ILE A 32 -0.17 28.88 4.03
N SER A 33 0.23 30.06 4.52
CA SER A 33 -0.61 30.96 5.31
C SER A 33 -1.31 31.97 4.41
N SER A 34 -2.57 32.25 4.69
CA SER A 34 -3.35 33.30 3.99
C SER A 34 -2.92 34.69 4.45
N LEU A 35 -2.84 35.66 3.53
CA LEU A 35 -2.65 37.06 3.89
C LEU A 35 -3.96 37.75 4.32
N LEU A 36 -5.05 37.01 4.49
CA LEU A 36 -6.29 37.53 5.13
C LEU A 36 -6.27 37.40 6.65
N GLY A 37 -5.31 36.65 7.21
CA GLY A 37 -5.10 36.51 8.65
C GLY A 37 -3.96 35.56 8.94
N ASP A 38 -3.00 35.97 9.76
CA ASP A 38 -1.77 35.20 10.02
C ASP A 38 -2.01 33.82 10.68
N ALA A 39 -3.17 33.61 11.29
CA ALA A 39 -3.54 32.35 11.91
C ALA A 39 -4.20 31.35 10.93
N LEU A 40 -4.63 31.84 9.74
CA LEU A 40 -5.32 31.02 8.76
C LEU A 40 -4.34 30.40 7.75
N VAL A 41 -4.37 29.08 7.63
CA VAL A 41 -3.51 28.35 6.71
C VAL A 41 -4.34 27.50 5.74
N LEU A 42 -3.75 27.18 4.60
CA LEU A 42 -4.33 26.22 3.67
C LEU A 42 -4.47 24.86 4.38
N ASP A 43 -5.62 24.24 4.22
CA ASP A 43 -6.00 23.01 4.94
C ASP A 43 -6.79 22.08 4.03
N VAL A 44 -6.45 20.80 4.05
CA VAL A 44 -7.29 19.75 3.45
C VAL A 44 -8.28 19.27 4.50
N SER A 45 -9.54 19.59 4.31
CA SER A 45 -10.62 19.36 5.27
C SER A 45 -10.63 17.91 5.77
N GLY A 46 -10.58 17.76 7.11
CA GLY A 46 -10.57 16.45 7.76
C GLY A 46 -9.33 15.60 7.51
N GLU A 47 -8.23 16.20 7.05
CA GLU A 47 -7.01 15.46 6.65
C GLU A 47 -7.28 14.35 5.61
N ASN A 48 -8.32 14.51 4.80
CA ASN A 48 -8.76 13.54 3.83
C ASN A 48 -7.73 13.35 2.72
N SER A 49 -7.43 12.10 2.39
CA SER A 49 -6.50 11.71 1.32
C SER A 49 -7.20 11.32 0.01
N TYR A 50 -8.52 11.47 -0.09
CA TYR A 50 -9.28 11.10 -1.29
C TYR A 50 -9.20 12.19 -2.37
N ASN A 51 -9.29 11.78 -3.63
CA ASN A 51 -9.50 12.72 -4.72
C ASN A 51 -10.83 13.46 -4.54
N GLY A 52 -10.81 14.79 -4.68
CA GLY A 52 -11.99 15.63 -4.44
C GLY A 52 -12.16 16.07 -2.99
N ALA A 53 -11.20 15.79 -2.09
CA ALA A 53 -11.20 16.36 -0.75
C ALA A 53 -11.23 17.90 -0.82
N ASN A 54 -12.08 18.52 0.00
CA ASN A 54 -12.20 19.97 0.01
C ASN A 54 -10.93 20.64 0.54
N VAL A 55 -10.51 21.73 -0.11
CA VAL A 55 -9.42 22.58 0.33
C VAL A 55 -10.01 23.88 0.86
N GLN A 56 -9.63 24.26 2.06
CA GLN A 56 -10.17 25.39 2.82
C GLN A 56 -9.04 26.19 3.46
N VAL A 57 -9.37 27.31 4.06
CA VAL A 57 -8.53 27.94 5.09
C VAL A 57 -9.02 27.53 6.46
N TYR A 58 -8.10 27.28 7.37
CA TYR A 58 -8.40 26.87 8.74
C TYR A 58 -7.34 27.40 9.70
N THR A 59 -7.69 27.56 10.97
CA THR A 59 -6.73 27.93 12.03
C THR A 59 -5.58 26.92 12.06
N ASP A 60 -4.34 27.43 12.14
CA ASP A 60 -3.13 26.59 12.21
C ASP A 60 -3.15 25.68 13.44
N ASN A 61 -3.29 24.40 13.23
CA ASN A 61 -3.25 23.35 14.25
C ASN A 61 -2.05 22.39 14.06
N ALA A 62 -1.16 22.71 13.12
CA ALA A 62 -0.02 21.88 12.72
C ALA A 62 -0.39 20.45 12.25
N GLY A 63 -1.64 20.20 11.88
CA GLY A 63 -2.17 18.93 11.37
C GLY A 63 -1.55 18.54 10.04
N ARG A 64 -1.79 17.28 9.65
CA ARG A 64 -1.27 16.75 8.37
C ARG A 64 -1.94 17.40 7.17
N GLY A 65 -3.22 17.77 7.28
CA GLY A 65 -3.97 18.48 6.25
C GLY A 65 -3.40 19.87 5.93
N GLN A 66 -2.52 20.41 6.79
CA GLN A 66 -1.89 21.72 6.65
C GLN A 66 -0.43 21.67 6.22
N ARG A 67 0.09 20.48 5.89
CA ARG A 67 1.45 20.27 5.41
C ARG A 67 1.46 19.96 3.93
N PHE A 68 2.17 20.77 3.15
CA PHE A 68 2.29 20.62 1.70
C PHE A 68 3.73 20.40 1.31
N SER A 69 3.95 19.62 0.27
CA SER A 69 5.24 19.51 -0.41
C SER A 69 5.15 20.16 -1.78
N PHE A 70 6.20 20.87 -2.20
CA PHE A 70 6.32 21.36 -3.56
C PHE A 70 7.11 20.37 -4.40
N VAL A 71 6.47 19.89 -5.45
CA VAL A 71 7.14 19.06 -6.47
C VAL A 71 7.34 19.93 -7.70
N SER A 72 8.56 19.92 -8.28
CA SER A 72 8.80 20.62 -9.52
C SER A 72 7.90 20.07 -10.63
N THR A 73 7.16 20.94 -11.31
CA THR A 73 6.32 20.53 -12.45
C THR A 73 7.14 20.08 -13.66
N SER A 74 8.46 20.37 -13.67
CA SER A 74 9.40 19.83 -14.67
C SER A 74 9.94 18.44 -14.29
N TYR A 75 9.71 17.96 -13.05
CA TYR A 75 10.07 16.62 -12.64
C TYR A 75 8.90 15.68 -12.93
N THR A 76 8.92 15.04 -14.07
CA THR A 76 8.16 13.82 -14.31
C THR A 76 8.93 12.70 -13.63
N PRO A 77 8.43 12.11 -12.52
CA PRO A 77 9.11 10.96 -11.91
C PRO A 77 9.26 9.86 -12.97
N GLU A 78 10.48 9.37 -13.16
CA GLU A 78 10.69 8.21 -14.01
C GLU A 78 9.83 7.04 -13.49
N PRO A 79 9.26 6.25 -14.39
CA PRO A 79 8.52 5.08 -14.00
C PRO A 79 9.40 4.11 -13.23
N VAL A 80 8.91 3.60 -12.11
CA VAL A 80 9.57 2.53 -11.36
C VAL A 80 8.98 1.21 -11.81
N ASN A 81 9.82 0.25 -12.20
CA ASN A 81 9.39 -1.11 -12.52
C ASN A 81 10.49 -2.12 -12.15
N LEU A 82 10.38 -2.65 -10.93
CA LEU A 82 11.36 -3.58 -10.37
C LEU A 82 11.28 -4.95 -11.07
N GLY A 83 12.43 -5.58 -11.25
CA GLY A 83 12.57 -6.88 -11.92
C GLY A 83 12.05 -8.07 -11.10
N VAL A 84 10.92 -7.94 -10.42
CA VAL A 84 10.34 -9.03 -9.62
C VAL A 84 9.86 -10.13 -10.55
N PRO A 85 10.29 -11.41 -10.36
CA PRO A 85 9.79 -12.52 -11.16
C PRO A 85 8.30 -12.78 -10.89
N CYS A 86 7.68 -13.56 -11.79
CA CYS A 86 6.27 -13.93 -11.68
C CYS A 86 6.12 -15.45 -11.75
N VAL A 87 6.29 -16.12 -10.63
CA VAL A 87 6.03 -17.56 -10.49
C VAL A 87 4.52 -17.76 -10.39
N GLN A 88 4.00 -18.72 -11.16
CA GLN A 88 2.58 -19.06 -11.14
C GLN A 88 2.25 -20.04 -10.02
N GLN A 89 1.14 -19.82 -9.31
CA GLN A 89 0.74 -20.67 -8.18
C GLN A 89 0.21 -22.04 -8.62
N TYR A 90 -0.48 -22.09 -9.74
CA TYR A 90 -1.04 -23.32 -10.26
C TYR A 90 0.04 -24.24 -10.89
N PRO A 91 -0.21 -25.55 -10.91
CA PRO A 91 -1.32 -26.27 -10.25
C PRO A 91 -1.06 -26.56 -8.76
N GLU A 92 0.16 -26.43 -8.25
CA GLU A 92 0.59 -26.99 -6.96
C GLU A 92 0.04 -26.24 -5.74
N LEU A 93 -0.23 -24.94 -5.86
CA LEU A 93 -0.68 -24.08 -4.76
C LEU A 93 -1.96 -23.31 -5.13
N PRO A 94 -3.10 -23.99 -5.37
CA PRO A 94 -4.32 -23.35 -5.86
C PRO A 94 -4.85 -22.22 -4.97
N THR A 95 -4.52 -22.22 -3.67
CA THR A 95 -4.88 -21.15 -2.73
C THR A 95 -3.67 -20.50 -2.05
N GLY A 96 -2.48 -20.67 -2.61
CA GLY A 96 -1.20 -20.23 -2.00
C GLY A 96 -0.69 -18.89 -2.49
N CYS A 97 -1.54 -17.95 -2.91
CA CYS A 97 -1.12 -16.67 -3.50
C CYS A 97 -0.16 -15.88 -2.61
N GLU A 98 -0.34 -15.86 -1.29
CA GLU A 98 0.55 -15.17 -0.35
C GLU A 98 1.94 -15.80 -0.32
N SER A 99 1.99 -17.13 -0.28
CA SER A 99 3.26 -17.86 -0.28
C SER A 99 4.04 -17.65 -1.58
N VAL A 100 3.34 -17.61 -2.72
CA VAL A 100 3.95 -17.39 -4.02
C VAL A 100 4.35 -15.92 -4.21
N ALA A 101 3.55 -14.96 -3.74
CA ALA A 101 3.93 -13.55 -3.72
C ALA A 101 5.23 -13.34 -2.92
N LEU A 102 5.34 -13.95 -1.74
CA LEU A 102 6.58 -13.92 -0.94
C LEU A 102 7.74 -14.61 -1.68
N THR A 103 7.51 -15.75 -2.31
CA THR A 103 8.51 -16.43 -3.12
C THR A 103 9.04 -15.52 -4.24
N ASN A 104 8.17 -14.76 -4.92
CA ASN A 104 8.56 -13.82 -5.97
C ASN A 104 9.45 -12.69 -5.42
N VAL A 105 9.12 -12.14 -4.25
CA VAL A 105 9.93 -11.11 -3.59
C VAL A 105 11.29 -11.68 -3.13
N LEU A 106 11.32 -12.88 -2.56
CA LEU A 106 12.58 -13.52 -2.16
C LEU A 106 13.47 -13.82 -3.37
N LYS A 107 12.90 -14.28 -4.48
CA LYS A 107 13.65 -14.47 -5.75
C LYS A 107 14.20 -13.14 -6.30
N TYR A 108 13.46 -12.03 -6.18
CA TYR A 108 13.94 -10.71 -6.54
C TYR A 108 15.20 -10.32 -5.74
N TYR A 109 15.27 -10.69 -4.46
CA TYR A 109 16.46 -10.51 -3.63
C TYR A 109 17.55 -11.57 -3.84
N GLY A 110 17.42 -12.43 -4.84
CA GLY A 110 18.44 -13.38 -5.26
C GLY A 110 18.41 -14.74 -4.55
N TYR A 111 17.39 -15.01 -3.72
CA TYR A 111 17.27 -16.33 -3.10
C TYR A 111 16.82 -17.38 -4.12
N ASN A 112 17.57 -18.49 -4.20
CA ASN A 112 17.15 -19.64 -4.97
C ASN A 112 16.17 -20.48 -4.15
N ILE A 113 14.87 -20.26 -4.39
CA ILE A 113 13.79 -20.85 -3.60
C ILE A 113 12.74 -21.49 -4.52
N GLY A 114 12.26 -22.68 -4.14
CA GLY A 114 11.16 -23.35 -4.81
C GLY A 114 9.80 -22.72 -4.50
N LYS A 115 8.84 -22.86 -5.41
CA LYS A 115 7.49 -22.31 -5.30
C LYS A 115 6.78 -22.65 -3.99
N SER A 116 6.89 -23.91 -3.55
CA SER A 116 6.18 -24.40 -2.36
C SER A 116 6.95 -24.21 -1.05
N THR A 117 8.20 -23.79 -1.09
CA THR A 117 9.08 -23.75 0.11
C THR A 117 8.48 -22.93 1.26
N ILE A 118 7.91 -21.76 0.97
CA ILE A 118 7.28 -20.93 1.99
C ILE A 118 6.04 -21.62 2.57
N ALA A 119 5.18 -22.13 1.72
CA ALA A 119 3.95 -22.81 2.12
C ALA A 119 4.20 -24.05 2.97
N ASP A 120 5.28 -24.78 2.70
CA ASP A 120 5.57 -26.08 3.33
C ASP A 120 6.42 -25.95 4.59
N SER A 121 7.35 -24.99 4.63
CA SER A 121 8.38 -24.98 5.67
C SER A 121 8.32 -23.77 6.60
N TYR A 122 7.66 -22.67 6.22
CA TYR A 122 7.73 -21.42 6.97
C TYR A 122 6.37 -20.83 7.35
N LEU A 123 5.29 -21.21 6.66
CA LEU A 123 3.94 -20.73 6.95
C LEU A 123 3.14 -21.80 7.70
N PRO A 124 2.98 -21.68 9.03
CA PRO A 124 2.24 -22.68 9.81
C PRO A 124 0.78 -22.72 9.36
N ARG A 125 0.17 -23.90 9.42
CA ARG A 125 -1.22 -24.13 9.03
C ARG A 125 -2.12 -24.17 10.27
N SER A 126 -3.37 -23.75 10.10
CA SER A 126 -4.41 -23.81 11.14
C SER A 126 -5.76 -24.17 10.52
N SER A 127 -6.66 -24.73 11.31
CA SER A 127 -8.04 -25.00 10.90
C SER A 127 -8.95 -23.76 11.00
N TRP A 128 -8.46 -22.63 11.56
CA TRP A 128 -9.30 -21.44 11.80
C TRP A 128 -8.51 -20.11 11.80
N ASN A 129 -7.24 -20.11 12.18
CA ASN A 129 -6.45 -18.89 12.30
C ASN A 129 -5.85 -18.51 10.94
N PHE A 130 -6.31 -17.39 10.39
CA PHE A 130 -5.77 -16.80 9.16
C PHE A 130 -4.93 -15.55 9.40
N VAL A 131 -4.77 -15.12 10.65
CA VAL A 131 -3.98 -13.90 10.91
C VAL A 131 -2.49 -14.23 11.01
N THR A 132 -2.12 -15.23 11.77
CA THR A 132 -0.71 -15.62 11.99
C THR A 132 -0.33 -16.98 11.38
N CYS A 133 -1.30 -17.70 10.84
CA CYS A 133 -1.15 -18.98 10.15
C CYS A 133 -1.85 -18.94 8.79
N PHE A 134 -1.65 -19.94 7.96
CA PHE A 134 -2.49 -20.20 6.80
C PHE A 134 -3.70 -21.02 7.23
N TRP A 135 -4.91 -20.49 7.00
CA TRP A 135 -6.13 -21.22 7.28
C TRP A 135 -6.38 -22.28 6.20
N GLY A 136 -6.25 -23.55 6.58
CA GLY A 136 -6.40 -24.68 5.70
C GLY A 136 -5.07 -25.17 5.11
N ASN A 137 -5.11 -25.61 3.86
CA ASN A 137 -3.96 -26.14 3.14
C ASN A 137 -3.78 -25.42 1.80
N PRO A 138 -2.66 -24.70 1.55
CA PRO A 138 -2.44 -23.97 0.30
C PRO A 138 -2.36 -24.88 -0.95
N HIS A 139 -2.10 -26.17 -0.76
CA HIS A 139 -2.12 -27.18 -1.85
C HIS A 139 -3.54 -27.67 -2.18
N SER A 140 -4.56 -27.22 -1.47
CA SER A 140 -5.95 -27.61 -1.69
C SER A 140 -6.74 -26.47 -2.30
N SER A 141 -7.65 -26.77 -3.22
CA SER A 141 -8.64 -25.81 -3.71
C SER A 141 -9.61 -25.34 -2.63
N ASN A 142 -9.70 -26.06 -1.51
CA ASN A 142 -10.48 -25.69 -0.33
C ASN A 142 -9.63 -24.98 0.75
N GLY A 143 -8.39 -24.62 0.44
CA GLY A 143 -7.58 -23.75 1.28
C GLY A 143 -8.15 -22.33 1.33
N ASN A 144 -7.67 -21.55 2.28
CA ASN A 144 -8.12 -20.17 2.46
C ASN A 144 -6.99 -19.16 2.22
N CYS A 145 -6.47 -18.55 3.29
CA CYS A 145 -5.52 -17.45 3.19
C CYS A 145 -4.66 -17.31 4.45
N THR A 146 -3.70 -16.42 4.38
CA THR A 146 -3.05 -15.81 5.55
C THR A 146 -3.08 -14.29 5.44
N SER A 147 -2.93 -13.60 6.56
CA SER A 147 -2.82 -12.13 6.61
C SER A 147 -1.37 -11.67 6.69
N ALA A 148 -1.14 -10.35 6.64
CA ALA A 148 0.18 -9.74 6.69
C ALA A 148 1.04 -10.20 7.89
N PRO A 149 0.53 -10.33 9.13
CA PRO A 149 1.33 -10.85 10.24
C PRO A 149 1.87 -12.27 10.01
N GLY A 150 1.04 -13.18 9.52
CA GLY A 150 1.46 -14.56 9.23
C GLY A 150 2.52 -14.63 8.14
N LEU A 151 2.33 -13.86 7.07
CA LEU A 151 3.29 -13.79 5.97
C LEU A 151 4.61 -13.13 6.40
N THR A 152 4.55 -12.09 7.22
CA THR A 152 5.75 -11.44 7.80
C THR A 152 6.55 -12.40 8.66
N ASN A 153 5.86 -13.22 9.49
CA ASN A 153 6.52 -14.23 10.32
C ASN A 153 7.19 -15.30 9.47
N ALA A 154 6.51 -15.79 8.43
CA ALA A 154 7.07 -16.76 7.48
C ALA A 154 8.30 -16.21 6.76
N ALA A 155 8.24 -14.96 6.28
CA ALA A 155 9.36 -14.27 5.65
C ALA A 155 10.57 -14.14 6.59
N ASN A 156 10.34 -13.71 7.82
CA ASN A 156 11.41 -13.57 8.81
C ASN A 156 12.00 -14.92 9.24
N GLY A 157 11.19 -15.97 9.32
CA GLY A 157 11.66 -17.34 9.54
C GLY A 157 12.61 -17.80 8.43
N PHE A 158 12.22 -17.58 7.17
CA PHE A 158 13.06 -17.87 6.01
C PHE A 158 14.37 -17.06 6.02
N LEU A 159 14.27 -15.75 6.15
CA LEU A 159 15.44 -14.85 6.12
C LEU A 159 16.45 -15.21 7.23
N LYS A 160 15.95 -15.49 8.43
CA LYS A 160 16.80 -15.91 9.56
C LYS A 160 17.51 -17.23 9.28
N SER A 161 16.81 -18.24 8.75
CA SER A 161 17.40 -19.55 8.44
C SER A 161 18.45 -19.51 7.33
N HIS A 162 18.44 -18.44 6.51
CA HIS A 162 19.41 -18.20 5.44
C HIS A 162 20.48 -17.16 5.81
N GLY A 163 20.61 -16.79 7.09
CA GLY A 163 21.63 -15.85 7.56
C GLY A 163 21.53 -14.46 6.94
N SER A 164 20.31 -14.05 6.52
CA SER A 164 20.08 -12.76 5.89
C SER A 164 20.17 -11.60 6.86
N ASN A 165 20.75 -10.49 6.42
CA ASN A 165 20.66 -9.21 7.12
C ASN A 165 19.34 -8.46 6.84
N LYS A 166 18.55 -8.91 5.86
CA LYS A 166 17.23 -8.34 5.56
C LYS A 166 16.19 -8.80 6.57
N ARG A 167 15.14 -8.00 6.70
CA ARG A 167 13.97 -8.31 7.52
C ARG A 167 12.68 -7.98 6.78
N ALA A 168 11.64 -8.75 7.04
CA ALA A 168 10.28 -8.46 6.61
C ALA A 168 9.57 -7.63 7.67
N TYR A 169 8.77 -6.68 7.21
CA TYR A 169 7.97 -5.79 8.05
C TYR A 169 6.51 -5.84 7.60
N ASP A 170 5.61 -6.02 8.55
CA ASP A 170 4.20 -5.73 8.36
C ASP A 170 4.03 -4.21 8.37
N VAL A 171 3.77 -3.66 7.18
CA VAL A 171 3.57 -2.23 6.96
C VAL A 171 2.11 -1.91 6.68
N SER A 172 1.20 -2.78 7.13
CA SER A 172 -0.25 -2.59 6.99
C SER A 172 -0.71 -1.27 7.57
N GLY A 173 -1.61 -0.60 6.86
CA GLY A 173 -2.06 0.76 7.18
C GLY A 173 -1.22 1.86 6.51
N SER A 174 -0.18 1.51 5.75
CA SER A 174 0.59 2.47 4.97
C SER A 174 -0.29 3.16 3.93
N SER A 175 -0.12 4.47 3.76
CA SER A 175 -0.77 5.19 2.66
C SER A 175 -0.26 4.69 1.31
N TRP A 176 -1.05 4.89 0.25
CA TRP A 176 -0.65 4.50 -1.11
C TRP A 176 0.66 5.16 -1.54
N GLN A 177 0.85 6.44 -1.18
CA GLN A 177 2.12 7.13 -1.40
C GLN A 177 3.29 6.44 -0.68
N LYS A 178 3.08 5.95 0.55
CA LYS A 178 4.15 5.25 1.28
C LYS A 178 4.54 3.94 0.63
N LEU A 179 3.61 3.27 -0.07
CA LEU A 179 3.96 2.09 -0.88
C LEU A 179 4.87 2.46 -2.06
N TYR A 180 4.64 3.62 -2.70
CA TYR A 180 5.52 4.14 -3.73
C TYR A 180 6.93 4.46 -3.19
N ASP A 181 7.02 5.05 -1.98
CA ASP A 181 8.33 5.33 -1.36
C ASP A 181 9.16 4.03 -1.19
N TYR A 182 8.53 2.91 -0.84
CA TYR A 182 9.23 1.62 -0.79
C TYR A 182 9.70 1.16 -2.16
N LEU A 183 8.92 1.36 -3.21
CA LEU A 183 9.32 1.03 -4.58
C LEU A 183 10.47 1.91 -5.06
N ASP A 184 10.47 3.20 -4.71
CA ASP A 184 11.57 4.15 -5.01
C ASP A 184 12.89 3.73 -4.33
N GLU A 185 12.79 3.12 -3.14
CA GLU A 185 13.92 2.52 -2.42
C GLU A 185 14.36 1.16 -3.00
N GLY A 186 13.71 0.67 -4.07
CA GLY A 186 13.99 -0.64 -4.66
C GLY A 186 13.37 -1.83 -3.92
N ASN A 187 12.39 -1.59 -3.05
CA ASN A 187 11.73 -2.62 -2.25
C ASN A 187 10.32 -2.92 -2.78
N PRO A 188 10.08 -4.06 -3.46
CA PRO A 188 8.75 -4.47 -3.87
C PRO A 188 7.86 -4.74 -2.65
N VAL A 189 6.56 -4.46 -2.78
CA VAL A 189 5.60 -4.56 -1.69
C VAL A 189 4.57 -5.65 -1.99
N ILE A 190 4.40 -6.59 -1.08
CA ILE A 190 3.31 -7.56 -1.14
C ILE A 190 2.05 -6.88 -0.60
N ILE A 191 0.96 -6.88 -1.37
CA ILE A 191 -0.31 -6.26 -0.99
C ILE A 191 -1.48 -7.22 -1.17
N TRP A 192 -2.53 -7.06 -0.35
CA TRP A 192 -3.78 -7.79 -0.48
C TRP A 192 -4.77 -7.03 -1.36
N THR A 193 -5.26 -7.72 -2.37
CA THR A 193 -6.26 -7.27 -3.36
C THR A 193 -7.37 -8.31 -3.51
N THR A 194 -7.92 -8.44 -4.69
CA THR A 194 -8.93 -9.45 -5.05
C THR A 194 -8.52 -10.22 -6.30
N ILE A 195 -9.01 -11.45 -6.45
CA ILE A 195 -8.80 -12.29 -7.65
C ILE A 195 -9.26 -11.51 -8.89
N TYR A 196 -8.40 -11.46 -9.90
CA TYR A 196 -8.61 -10.73 -11.16
C TYR A 196 -8.93 -9.24 -10.97
N GLN A 197 -8.50 -8.65 -9.84
CA GLN A 197 -8.72 -7.25 -9.47
C GLN A 197 -10.19 -6.82 -9.56
N GLN A 198 -11.11 -7.72 -9.26
CA GLN A 198 -12.55 -7.46 -9.25
C GLN A 198 -12.99 -6.72 -7.97
N PHE A 199 -14.23 -6.25 -7.94
CA PHE A 199 -14.83 -5.70 -6.73
C PHE A 199 -14.74 -6.70 -5.57
N LEU A 200 -14.64 -6.15 -4.35
CA LEU A 200 -14.53 -6.95 -3.13
C LEU A 200 -15.75 -7.89 -2.99
N GLY A 201 -15.47 -9.17 -2.80
CA GLY A 201 -16.48 -10.18 -2.54
C GLY A 201 -17.05 -10.10 -1.11
N ALA A 202 -17.91 -11.03 -0.76
CA ALA A 202 -18.47 -11.09 0.59
C ALA A 202 -17.40 -11.41 1.64
N CYS A 203 -17.43 -10.68 2.76
CA CYS A 203 -16.66 -11.04 3.95
C CYS A 203 -17.24 -12.31 4.55
N TYR A 204 -16.43 -13.34 4.74
CA TYR A 204 -16.91 -14.60 5.32
C TYR A 204 -16.25 -14.97 6.66
N ALA A 205 -15.19 -14.26 7.07
CA ALA A 205 -14.59 -14.40 8.39
C ALA A 205 -13.87 -13.14 8.83
N SER A 206 -13.82 -12.90 10.15
CA SER A 206 -13.02 -11.88 10.78
C SER A 206 -12.34 -12.41 12.05
N GLN A 207 -11.17 -11.86 12.37
CA GLN A 207 -10.42 -12.17 13.60
C GLN A 207 -9.73 -10.93 14.13
N TRP A 208 -9.70 -10.80 15.46
CA TRP A 208 -8.97 -9.74 16.14
C TRP A 208 -7.56 -10.20 16.52
N TYR A 209 -6.57 -9.37 16.25
CA TYR A 209 -5.20 -9.61 16.63
C TYR A 209 -4.48 -8.28 16.91
N ASN A 210 -3.85 -8.15 18.08
CA ASN A 210 -3.15 -6.94 18.51
C ASN A 210 -3.97 -5.64 18.33
N GLY A 211 -5.26 -5.68 18.71
CA GLY A 211 -6.14 -4.51 18.64
C GLY A 211 -6.64 -4.12 17.24
N LYS A 212 -6.33 -4.92 16.23
CA LYS A 212 -6.78 -4.72 14.84
C LYS A 212 -7.68 -5.89 14.40
N GLU A 213 -8.76 -5.56 13.69
CA GLU A 213 -9.60 -6.56 13.02
C GLU A 213 -9.02 -6.90 11.64
N TYR A 214 -8.86 -8.18 11.38
CA TYR A 214 -8.51 -8.74 10.08
C TYR A 214 -9.73 -9.42 9.49
N ARG A 215 -10.00 -9.17 8.21
CA ARG A 215 -11.14 -9.76 7.48
C ARG A 215 -10.66 -10.51 6.26
N THR A 216 -11.29 -11.64 5.96
CA THR A 216 -11.08 -12.37 4.71
C THR A 216 -12.38 -12.42 3.89
N TYR A 217 -12.22 -12.52 2.58
CA TYR A 217 -13.29 -12.35 1.60
C TYR A 217 -13.25 -13.49 0.58
N THR A 218 -14.39 -13.78 -0.04
CA THR A 218 -14.56 -14.91 -0.96
C THR A 218 -13.63 -14.86 -2.19
N ASN A 219 -13.17 -13.67 -2.56
CA ASN A 219 -12.24 -13.46 -3.67
C ASN A 219 -10.92 -12.81 -3.21
N SER A 220 -10.48 -13.11 -1.98
CA SER A 220 -9.20 -12.62 -1.47
C SER A 220 -8.04 -13.06 -2.35
N HIS A 221 -7.12 -12.14 -2.67
CA HIS A 221 -5.91 -12.41 -3.43
C HIS A 221 -4.74 -11.54 -2.96
N THR A 222 -3.53 -12.01 -3.23
CA THR A 222 -2.30 -11.33 -2.84
C THR A 222 -1.38 -11.24 -4.05
N VAL A 223 -0.90 -10.03 -4.31
CA VAL A 223 0.00 -9.73 -5.43
C VAL A 223 1.24 -8.99 -4.97
N VAL A 224 2.25 -8.90 -5.81
CA VAL A 224 3.40 -8.03 -5.56
C VAL A 224 3.25 -6.75 -6.37
N LEU A 225 3.14 -5.63 -5.68
CA LEU A 225 3.29 -4.30 -6.26
C LEU A 225 4.78 -4.10 -6.53
N LYS A 226 5.17 -4.03 -7.80
CA LYS A 226 6.56 -4.01 -8.25
C LYS A 226 6.96 -2.73 -8.97
N GLY A 227 6.02 -1.80 -9.10
CA GLY A 227 6.31 -0.52 -9.75
C GLY A 227 5.07 0.30 -10.05
N TYR A 228 5.31 1.49 -10.60
CA TYR A 228 4.27 2.45 -10.98
C TYR A 228 4.75 3.39 -12.08
N ASP A 229 3.82 4.02 -12.78
CA ASP A 229 4.03 5.17 -13.66
C ASP A 229 2.99 6.24 -13.31
N ARG A 230 3.44 7.32 -12.66
CA ARG A 230 2.55 8.41 -12.22
C ARG A 230 1.96 9.18 -13.40
N ASN A 231 2.70 9.28 -14.51
CA ASN A 231 2.24 10.02 -15.68
C ASN A 231 1.08 9.32 -16.38
N LYS A 232 1.05 7.99 -16.31
CA LYS A 232 -0.03 7.15 -16.86
C LYS A 232 -1.07 6.75 -15.84
N ASN A 233 -0.87 7.08 -14.56
CA ASN A 233 -1.69 6.62 -13.44
C ASN A 233 -1.83 5.10 -13.40
N VAL A 234 -0.74 4.37 -13.61
CA VAL A 234 -0.74 2.90 -13.57
C VAL A 234 0.23 2.35 -12.55
N VAL A 235 -0.02 1.11 -12.13
CA VAL A 235 0.88 0.27 -11.34
C VAL A 235 1.21 -1.02 -12.05
N TYR A 236 2.39 -1.55 -11.75
CA TYR A 236 2.88 -2.81 -12.28
C TYR A 236 2.83 -3.87 -11.17
N LEU A 237 2.15 -4.99 -11.46
CA LEU A 237 1.96 -6.08 -10.53
C LEU A 237 2.63 -7.36 -11.03
N SER A 238 3.13 -8.18 -10.10
CA SER A 238 3.42 -9.60 -10.32
C SER A 238 2.33 -10.40 -9.61
N ASP A 239 1.45 -11.02 -10.39
CA ASP A 239 0.28 -11.78 -9.95
C ASP A 239 0.48 -13.26 -10.24
N SER A 240 0.41 -14.09 -9.21
CA SER A 240 0.64 -15.53 -9.32
C SER A 240 -0.46 -16.31 -10.07
N ILE A 241 -1.56 -15.66 -10.42
CA ILE A 241 -2.64 -16.22 -11.24
C ILE A 241 -2.58 -15.67 -12.67
N SER A 242 -2.52 -14.34 -12.80
CA SER A 242 -2.70 -13.64 -14.07
C SER A 242 -1.38 -13.23 -14.75
N GLY A 243 -0.25 -13.40 -14.08
CA GLY A 243 1.05 -13.00 -14.65
C GLY A 243 1.41 -11.56 -14.33
N TYR A 244 2.13 -10.91 -15.24
CA TYR A 244 2.43 -9.50 -15.12
C TYR A 244 1.24 -8.66 -15.57
N LEU A 245 0.82 -7.74 -14.70
CA LEU A 245 -0.30 -6.85 -14.97
C LEU A 245 0.14 -5.38 -14.95
N THR A 246 -0.55 -4.58 -15.74
CA THR A 246 -0.52 -3.11 -15.67
C THR A 246 -1.96 -2.66 -15.42
N GLU A 247 -2.20 -2.05 -14.27
CA GLU A 247 -3.53 -1.72 -13.77
C GLU A 247 -3.64 -0.23 -13.43
N ASP A 248 -4.85 0.30 -13.43
CA ASP A 248 -5.11 1.67 -12.96
C ASP A 248 -4.75 1.80 -11.48
N ALA A 249 -3.92 2.80 -11.16
CA ALA A 249 -3.39 2.99 -9.82
C ALA A 249 -4.48 3.32 -8.78
N ASN A 250 -5.51 4.08 -9.17
CA ASN A 250 -6.62 4.42 -8.27
C ASN A 250 -7.46 3.18 -7.96
N TRP A 251 -7.68 2.33 -8.98
CA TRP A 251 -8.42 1.09 -8.82
C TRP A 251 -7.73 0.15 -7.83
N ILE A 252 -6.43 -0.12 -8.01
CA ILE A 252 -5.68 -1.00 -7.10
C ILE A 252 -5.56 -0.39 -5.71
N SER A 253 -5.38 0.94 -5.60
CA SER A 253 -5.39 1.65 -4.31
C SER A 253 -6.72 1.49 -3.56
N MET A 254 -7.84 1.56 -4.29
CA MET A 254 -9.17 1.32 -3.73
C MET A 254 -9.31 -0.13 -3.22
N LEU A 255 -8.90 -1.12 -4.01
CA LEU A 255 -8.92 -2.54 -3.60
C LEU A 255 -8.03 -2.79 -2.39
N TYR A 256 -6.81 -2.25 -2.37
CA TYR A 256 -5.89 -2.31 -1.23
C TYR A 256 -6.54 -1.74 0.04
N THR A 257 -7.19 -0.58 -0.07
CA THR A 257 -7.90 0.05 1.04
C THR A 257 -9.07 -0.81 1.51
N ALA A 258 -9.89 -1.32 0.60
CA ALA A 258 -11.03 -2.18 0.90
C ALA A 258 -10.60 -3.51 1.55
N ARG A 259 -9.38 -3.99 1.25
CA ARG A 259 -8.77 -5.18 1.86
C ARG A 259 -8.09 -4.91 3.21
N GLY A 260 -8.34 -3.74 3.82
CA GLY A 260 -7.82 -3.38 5.14
C GLY A 260 -6.36 -2.92 5.12
N MET A 261 -5.90 -2.44 3.97
CA MET A 261 -4.56 -1.88 3.76
C MET A 261 -3.45 -2.84 4.21
N GLN A 262 -3.58 -4.13 3.94
CA GLN A 262 -2.57 -5.12 4.32
C GLN A 262 -1.38 -5.07 3.37
N ALA A 263 -0.17 -4.95 3.92
CA ALA A 263 1.06 -4.88 3.14
C ALA A 263 2.27 -5.44 3.89
N VAL A 264 3.19 -6.07 3.15
CA VAL A 264 4.47 -6.58 3.66
C VAL A 264 5.61 -6.12 2.76
N VAL A 265 6.70 -5.64 3.36
CA VAL A 265 7.93 -5.26 2.66
C VAL A 265 9.13 -5.98 3.27
N ILE A 266 10.11 -6.33 2.45
CA ILE A 266 11.43 -6.85 2.88
C ILE A 266 12.48 -5.78 2.56
N ARG A 267 13.31 -5.42 3.55
CA ARG A 267 14.39 -4.44 3.38
C ARG A 267 15.56 -4.68 4.34
#